data_249e769f479037ec791b094f4b4423a7
#
_entry.id   249e769f479037ec791b094f4b4423a7
#
_cell.length_a   1.000
_cell.length_b   1.000
_cell.length_c   1.000
_cell.angle_alpha   90.00
_cell.angle_beta   90.00
_cell.angle_gamma   90.00
#
_symmetry.space_group_name_H-M   'P 1'
#
loop_
_entity.id
_entity.type
_entity.pdbx_description
1 polymer ?
#
loop_
_entity_poly.entity_id
_entity_poly.type
_entity_poly.pdbx_seq_one_letter_code
_entity_poly.pdbx_strand_id
1 'polypeptide(L)'
;MKIKFQMLAMMFIAAMAFSACDDDDKNDNITVPDAVSKALKDKYPAATGIEWERKGSYFVADCWMNGSEMDVWYDTQATWKLTEVDTSWEGLPAAVQTAFKGGEYAAWKLEDIDMLEYPEQPIQYVIEVENGNQEYQLFYDQDGNVLDKRDVSGDKEDTHWPVSKL
;
A
#
# COMPACT_ATOMS: atom_id res chain seq x y z
N MET A 1 -4.29 -3.18 10.16
CA MET A 1 -4.93 -1.85 10.31
C MET A 1 -3.96 -0.82 9.75
N LYS A 2 -4.15 -0.44 8.48
CA LYS A 2 -3.36 0.64 7.89
C LYS A 2 -3.64 1.91 8.70
N ILE A 3 -2.62 2.49 9.33
CA ILE A 3 -2.77 3.75 10.04
C ILE A 3 -2.85 4.83 8.97
N LYS A 4 -4.08 5.24 8.62
CA LYS A 4 -4.29 6.39 7.74
C LYS A 4 -3.78 7.64 8.44
N PHE A 5 -2.69 8.20 7.92
CA PHE A 5 -2.19 9.51 8.36
C PHE A 5 -3.18 10.58 7.91
N GLN A 6 -4.15 10.90 8.77
CA GLN A 6 -4.91 12.12 8.59
C GLN A 6 -4.04 13.31 8.98
N MET A 7 -3.66 14.12 8.00
CA MET A 7 -3.07 15.43 8.24
C MET A 7 -4.03 16.28 9.08
N LEU A 8 -3.73 16.41 10.35
CA LEU A 8 -4.30 17.47 11.18
C LEU A 8 -3.21 18.49 11.46
N ALA A 9 -3.24 19.59 10.71
CA ALA A 9 -2.43 20.76 11.01
C ALA A 9 -2.87 21.36 12.35
N MET A 10 -2.00 21.32 13.36
CA MET A 10 -2.16 22.21 14.52
C MET A 10 -0.83 22.75 15.03
N MET A 11 -0.88 24.04 15.22
CA MET A 11 0.12 25.01 15.63
C MET A 11 0.81 24.71 16.97
N PHE A 12 2.07 25.13 17.00
CA PHE A 12 2.99 25.34 18.11
C PHE A 12 2.41 25.70 19.48
N ILE A 13 2.95 25.04 20.52
CA ILE A 13 3.48 25.72 21.73
C ILE A 13 4.59 24.83 22.32
N ALA A 14 5.74 25.46 22.61
CA ALA A 14 6.91 24.88 23.23
C ALA A 14 6.77 24.72 24.75
N ALA A 15 7.30 23.62 25.32
CA ALA A 15 8.08 23.62 26.57
C ALA A 15 8.58 22.21 26.95
N MET A 16 9.90 22.05 26.94
CA MET A 16 10.86 21.34 27.82
C MET A 16 10.54 19.98 28.43
N ALA A 17 11.40 19.04 27.99
CA ALA A 17 12.17 18.04 28.73
C ALA A 17 11.44 17.03 29.63
N PHE A 18 11.58 15.73 29.28
CA PHE A 18 12.35 14.72 30.03
C PHE A 18 12.43 13.43 29.21
N SER A 19 13.64 12.84 29.25
CA SER A 19 13.99 11.58 28.63
C SER A 19 13.09 10.42 29.04
N ALA A 20 12.64 9.65 28.09
CA ALA A 20 12.49 8.21 28.19
C ALA A 20 12.61 7.65 26.76
N CYS A 21 13.58 6.78 26.56
CA CYS A 21 13.70 5.98 25.35
C CYS A 21 12.44 5.14 25.19
N ASP A 22 11.80 5.29 24.06
CA ASP A 22 10.95 4.27 23.49
C ASP A 22 11.23 4.30 21.98
N ASP A 23 11.74 3.18 21.49
CA ASP A 23 12.14 3.02 20.10
C ASP A 23 10.88 2.90 19.23
N ASP A 24 10.30 4.03 18.87
CA ASP A 24 9.43 4.14 17.71
C ASP A 24 10.29 4.74 16.59
N ASP A 25 10.76 3.88 15.70
CA ASP A 25 11.50 4.22 14.47
C ASP A 25 10.62 5.06 13.53
N LYS A 26 10.38 6.30 13.91
CA LYS A 26 9.79 7.30 13.04
C LYS A 26 10.86 8.29 12.60
N ASN A 27 11.21 8.14 11.32
CA ASN A 27 11.88 9.18 10.53
C ASN A 27 13.38 9.35 10.75
N ASP A 28 14.13 8.28 10.62
CA ASP A 28 15.55 8.39 10.35
C ASP A 28 15.76 8.76 8.87
N ASN A 29 16.64 9.74 8.63
CA ASN A 29 17.07 10.20 7.30
C ASN A 29 17.44 9.01 6.40
N ILE A 30 16.43 8.45 5.70
CA ILE A 30 16.67 7.37 4.75
C ILE A 30 17.47 7.95 3.61
N THR A 31 18.70 7.47 3.44
CA THR A 31 19.48 7.82 2.27
C THR A 31 19.04 6.96 1.09
N VAL A 32 18.21 7.52 0.23
CA VAL A 32 17.76 6.89 -0.99
C VAL A 32 18.84 7.04 -2.07
N PRO A 33 19.31 5.94 -2.68
CA PRO A 33 20.27 6.02 -3.78
C PRO A 33 19.70 6.84 -4.95
N ASP A 34 20.54 7.63 -5.60
CA ASP A 34 20.15 8.45 -6.77
C ASP A 34 19.52 7.60 -7.89
N ALA A 35 20.00 6.37 -8.07
CA ALA A 35 19.45 5.44 -9.05
C ALA A 35 18.00 5.08 -8.77
N VAL A 36 17.63 4.88 -7.49
CA VAL A 36 16.24 4.57 -7.07
C VAL A 36 15.34 5.78 -7.29
N SER A 37 15.78 6.96 -6.83
CA SER A 37 15.03 8.21 -7.05
C SER A 37 14.85 8.53 -8.52
N LYS A 38 15.87 8.22 -9.35
CA LYS A 38 15.77 8.38 -10.80
C LYS A 38 14.78 7.39 -11.41
N ALA A 39 14.81 6.12 -10.99
CA ALA A 39 13.90 5.09 -11.48
C ALA A 39 12.42 5.47 -11.21
N LEU A 40 12.11 6.02 -10.04
CA LEU A 40 10.77 6.54 -9.73
C LEU A 40 10.37 7.67 -10.70
N LYS A 41 11.25 8.67 -10.89
CA LYS A 41 10.97 9.81 -11.79
C LYS A 41 10.83 9.39 -13.25
N ASP A 42 11.58 8.38 -13.68
CA ASP A 42 11.50 7.87 -15.05
C ASP A 42 10.17 7.12 -15.28
N LYS A 43 9.71 6.34 -14.28
CA LYS A 43 8.46 5.56 -14.37
C LYS A 43 7.23 6.44 -14.12
N TYR A 44 7.29 7.34 -13.15
CA TYR A 44 6.19 8.20 -12.71
C TYR A 44 6.60 9.68 -12.67
N PRO A 45 6.80 10.31 -13.83
CA PRO A 45 7.31 11.70 -13.90
C PRO A 45 6.34 12.74 -13.31
N ALA A 46 5.06 12.40 -13.18
CA ALA A 46 4.03 13.27 -12.60
C ALA A 46 3.77 13.00 -11.11
N ALA A 47 4.51 12.09 -10.48
CA ALA A 47 4.37 11.83 -9.04
C ALA A 47 4.78 13.05 -8.21
N THR A 48 4.01 13.35 -7.17
CA THR A 48 4.18 14.47 -6.25
C THR A 48 4.07 14.01 -4.80
N GLY A 49 4.52 14.83 -3.83
CA GLY A 49 4.43 14.51 -2.40
C GLY A 49 5.26 13.28 -2.02
N ILE A 50 6.40 13.06 -2.70
CA ILE A 50 7.19 11.85 -2.53
C ILE A 50 7.82 11.82 -1.15
N GLU A 51 7.44 10.83 -0.38
CA GLU A 51 8.08 10.44 0.87
C GLU A 51 8.71 9.06 0.71
N TRP A 52 9.85 8.82 1.36
CA TRP A 52 10.53 7.55 1.24
C TRP A 52 10.57 6.83 2.57
N GLU A 53 10.32 5.54 2.52
CA GLU A 53 10.52 4.65 3.65
C GLU A 53 11.33 3.42 3.25
N ARG A 54 11.77 2.67 4.25
CA ARG A 54 12.47 1.41 4.04
C ARG A 54 11.69 0.27 4.68
N LYS A 55 11.26 -0.68 3.85
CA LYS A 55 10.62 -1.92 4.29
C LYS A 55 11.54 -3.10 3.96
N GLY A 56 12.25 -3.60 4.97
CA GLY A 56 13.25 -4.65 4.78
C GLY A 56 14.39 -4.23 3.84
N SER A 57 14.56 -4.91 2.72
CA SER A 57 15.57 -4.60 1.70
C SER A 57 15.08 -3.63 0.62
N TYR A 58 13.84 -3.18 0.68
CA TYR A 58 13.21 -2.34 -0.34
C TYR A 58 13.18 -0.88 0.07
N PHE A 59 13.24 0.01 -0.92
CA PHE A 59 12.86 1.41 -0.83
C PHE A 59 11.42 1.54 -1.34
N VAL A 60 10.58 2.17 -0.55
CA VAL A 60 9.18 2.43 -0.90
C VAL A 60 8.99 3.93 -1.01
N ALA A 61 8.48 4.37 -2.14
CA ALA A 61 8.07 5.75 -2.35
C ALA A 61 6.55 5.83 -2.15
N ASP A 62 6.13 6.44 -1.04
CA ASP A 62 4.78 6.93 -0.88
C ASP A 62 4.65 8.23 -1.65
N CYS A 63 3.71 8.34 -2.55
CA CYS A 63 3.52 9.50 -3.41
C CYS A 63 2.10 9.58 -3.99
N TRP A 64 1.80 10.72 -4.58
CA TRP A 64 0.50 11.00 -5.19
C TRP A 64 0.64 11.14 -6.70
N MET A 65 -0.28 10.53 -7.44
CA MET A 65 -0.42 10.73 -8.88
C MET A 65 -1.89 10.62 -9.32
N ASN A 66 -2.33 11.58 -10.13
CA ASN A 66 -3.71 11.63 -10.66
C ASN A 66 -4.82 11.63 -9.58
N GLY A 67 -4.51 12.06 -8.35
CA GLY A 67 -5.46 12.10 -7.24
C GLY A 67 -5.54 10.83 -6.40
N SER A 68 -4.74 9.82 -6.69
CA SER A 68 -4.58 8.59 -5.89
C SER A 68 -3.24 8.57 -5.19
N GLU A 69 -3.23 8.02 -4.02
CA GLU A 69 -2.03 7.64 -3.27
C GLU A 69 -1.43 6.37 -3.87
N MET A 70 -0.10 6.28 -3.86
CA MET A 70 0.62 5.14 -4.41
C MET A 70 1.84 4.80 -3.58
N ASP A 71 2.05 3.52 -3.36
CA ASP A 71 3.30 2.95 -2.85
C ASP A 71 4.08 2.31 -3.99
N VAL A 72 5.31 2.80 -4.25
CA VAL A 72 6.14 2.29 -5.34
C VAL A 72 7.41 1.65 -4.78
N TRP A 73 7.54 0.34 -4.98
CA TRP A 73 8.57 -0.50 -4.38
C TRP A 73 9.76 -0.74 -5.32
N TYR A 74 10.96 -0.46 -4.84
CA TYR A 74 12.22 -0.70 -5.54
C TYR A 74 13.17 -1.53 -4.68
N ASP A 75 13.92 -2.44 -5.30
CA ASP A 75 15.04 -3.08 -4.63
C ASP A 75 16.28 -2.16 -4.58
N THR A 76 17.35 -2.64 -3.93
CA THR A 76 18.61 -1.90 -3.80
C THR A 76 19.35 -1.68 -5.12
N GLN A 77 18.98 -2.38 -6.20
CA GLN A 77 19.48 -2.22 -7.55
C GLN A 77 18.61 -1.26 -8.39
N ALA A 78 17.65 -0.56 -7.76
CA ALA A 78 16.70 0.30 -8.42
C ALA A 78 15.75 -0.44 -9.40
N THR A 79 15.56 -1.74 -9.19
CA THR A 79 14.60 -2.52 -9.97
C THR A 79 13.22 -2.36 -9.34
N TRP A 80 12.26 -1.91 -10.13
CA TRP A 80 10.85 -1.81 -9.72
C TRP A 80 10.25 -3.19 -9.47
N LYS A 81 9.50 -3.34 -8.38
CA LYS A 81 8.93 -4.60 -7.90
C LYS A 81 7.41 -4.60 -7.80
N LEU A 82 6.83 -3.48 -7.40
CA LEU A 82 5.39 -3.33 -7.20
C LEU A 82 5.04 -1.85 -7.27
N THR A 83 3.90 -1.54 -7.83
CA THR A 83 3.14 -0.33 -7.52
C THR A 83 1.79 -0.74 -6.97
N GLU A 84 1.49 -0.26 -5.80
CA GLU A 84 0.21 -0.36 -5.14
C GLU A 84 -0.47 1.00 -5.26
N VAL A 85 -1.71 1.03 -5.66
CA VAL A 85 -2.47 2.27 -5.84
C VAL A 85 -3.77 2.17 -5.08
N ASP A 86 -3.97 3.05 -4.10
CA ASP A 86 -5.25 3.17 -3.41
C ASP A 86 -6.34 3.50 -4.42
N THR A 87 -7.38 2.71 -4.44
CA THR A 87 -8.50 2.94 -5.33
C THR A 87 -9.83 2.88 -4.58
N SER A 88 -10.86 3.44 -5.20
CA SER A 88 -12.21 3.38 -4.65
C SER A 88 -13.00 2.22 -5.25
N TRP A 89 -14.15 1.92 -4.65
CA TRP A 89 -15.10 0.96 -5.22
C TRP A 89 -15.46 1.29 -6.68
N GLU A 90 -15.61 2.56 -7.00
CA GLU A 90 -15.94 3.06 -8.35
C GLU A 90 -14.76 2.91 -9.33
N GLY A 91 -13.53 2.83 -8.82
CA GLY A 91 -12.32 2.59 -9.59
C GLY A 91 -12.12 1.13 -10.00
N LEU A 92 -12.84 0.20 -9.37
CA LEU A 92 -12.78 -1.22 -9.72
C LEU A 92 -13.45 -1.49 -11.09
N PRO A 93 -12.90 -2.43 -11.89
CA PRO A 93 -13.60 -2.95 -13.07
C PRO A 93 -15.00 -3.48 -12.71
N ALA A 94 -15.97 -3.25 -13.59
CA ALA A 94 -17.35 -3.70 -13.37
C ALA A 94 -17.46 -5.23 -13.16
N ALA A 95 -16.56 -6.01 -13.76
CA ALA A 95 -16.49 -7.45 -13.57
C ALA A 95 -16.08 -7.81 -12.13
N VAL A 96 -15.07 -7.13 -11.57
CA VAL A 96 -14.64 -7.30 -10.17
C VAL A 96 -15.74 -6.92 -9.21
N GLN A 97 -16.40 -5.77 -9.41
CA GLN A 97 -17.54 -5.34 -8.59
C GLN A 97 -18.67 -6.37 -8.62
N THR A 98 -18.94 -6.96 -9.79
CA THR A 98 -19.99 -7.98 -9.95
C THR A 98 -19.63 -9.27 -9.25
N ALA A 99 -18.37 -9.74 -9.41
CA ALA A 99 -17.87 -10.93 -8.77
C ALA A 99 -17.89 -10.80 -7.24
N PHE A 100 -17.43 -9.67 -6.71
CA PHE A 100 -17.46 -9.41 -5.27
C PHE A 100 -18.90 -9.42 -4.72
N LYS A 101 -19.83 -8.69 -5.36
CA LYS A 101 -21.25 -8.63 -4.94
C LYS A 101 -21.94 -9.98 -4.99
N GLY A 102 -21.52 -10.88 -5.86
CA GLY A 102 -22.03 -12.25 -5.96
C GLY A 102 -21.32 -13.26 -5.06
N GLY A 103 -20.25 -12.86 -4.38
CA GLY A 103 -19.40 -13.72 -3.57
C GLY A 103 -19.83 -13.85 -2.11
N GLU A 104 -19.15 -14.72 -1.37
CA GLU A 104 -19.42 -15.01 0.04
C GLU A 104 -19.12 -13.83 0.97
N TYR A 105 -18.28 -12.89 0.55
CA TYR A 105 -17.87 -11.71 1.32
C TYR A 105 -18.67 -10.45 1.02
N ALA A 106 -19.73 -10.53 0.19
CA ALA A 106 -20.50 -9.37 -0.25
C ALA A 106 -21.16 -8.55 0.90
N ALA A 107 -21.38 -9.18 2.06
CA ALA A 107 -21.98 -8.56 3.24
C ALA A 107 -20.94 -8.11 4.28
N TRP A 108 -19.64 -8.34 4.02
CA TRP A 108 -18.56 -7.94 4.92
C TRP A 108 -18.25 -6.46 4.74
N LYS A 109 -17.67 -5.86 5.78
CA LYS A 109 -17.20 -4.48 5.71
C LYS A 109 -15.98 -4.39 4.78
N LEU A 110 -16.01 -3.46 3.84
CA LEU A 110 -14.85 -3.10 3.05
C LEU A 110 -13.90 -2.25 3.91
N GLU A 111 -12.64 -2.68 4.01
CA GLU A 111 -11.60 -1.93 4.71
C GLU A 111 -10.73 -1.16 3.75
N ASP A 112 -10.23 -1.83 2.71
CA ASP A 112 -9.35 -1.21 1.74
C ASP A 112 -9.52 -1.82 0.34
N ILE A 113 -9.11 -1.08 -0.68
CA ILE A 113 -9.13 -1.54 -2.07
C ILE A 113 -7.88 -1.02 -2.77
N ASP A 114 -7.09 -1.95 -3.32
CA ASP A 114 -5.87 -1.63 -4.03
C ASP A 114 -5.85 -2.17 -5.44
N MET A 115 -5.22 -1.41 -6.32
CA MET A 115 -4.80 -1.88 -7.63
C MET A 115 -3.29 -2.18 -7.56
N LEU A 116 -2.91 -3.40 -7.92
CA LEU A 116 -1.52 -3.87 -7.88
C LEU A 116 -0.96 -4.02 -9.29
N GLU A 117 0.17 -3.38 -9.53
CA GLU A 117 0.95 -3.52 -10.77
C GLU A 117 2.29 -4.17 -10.45
N TYR A 118 2.55 -5.36 -10.98
CA TYR A 118 3.82 -6.08 -10.89
C TYR A 118 4.54 -6.10 -12.24
N PRO A 119 5.89 -6.23 -12.26
CA PRO A 119 6.63 -6.42 -13.50
C PRO A 119 6.11 -7.64 -14.29
N GLU A 120 5.81 -7.43 -15.57
CA GLU A 120 5.44 -8.49 -16.52
C GLU A 120 4.21 -9.33 -16.13
N GLN A 121 3.36 -8.84 -15.23
CA GLN A 121 2.12 -9.48 -14.82
C GLN A 121 0.91 -8.60 -15.16
N PRO A 122 -0.27 -9.21 -15.40
CA PRO A 122 -1.52 -8.45 -15.46
C PRO A 122 -1.79 -7.71 -14.15
N ILE A 123 -2.49 -6.58 -14.26
CA ILE A 123 -2.99 -5.84 -13.10
C ILE A 123 -3.90 -6.75 -12.27
N GLN A 124 -3.74 -6.67 -10.95
CA GLN A 124 -4.58 -7.33 -9.97
C GLN A 124 -5.29 -6.29 -9.10
N TYR A 125 -6.41 -6.66 -8.54
CA TYR A 125 -7.17 -5.85 -7.59
C TYR A 125 -7.29 -6.62 -6.28
N VAL A 126 -7.00 -5.95 -5.17
CA VAL A 126 -7.15 -6.52 -3.83
C VAL A 126 -8.30 -5.79 -3.14
N ILE A 127 -9.23 -6.55 -2.60
CA ILE A 127 -10.30 -6.04 -1.76
C ILE A 127 -10.11 -6.62 -0.37
N GLU A 128 -9.85 -5.75 0.61
CA GLU A 128 -9.74 -6.14 2.01
C GLU A 128 -11.10 -6.02 2.69
N VAL A 129 -11.47 -7.07 3.40
CA VAL A 129 -12.79 -7.20 4.03
C VAL A 129 -12.68 -7.68 5.46
N GLU A 130 -13.52 -7.12 6.34
CA GLU A 130 -13.57 -7.45 7.76
C GLU A 130 -14.96 -7.92 8.19
N ASN A 131 -15.00 -8.90 9.09
CA ASN A 131 -16.19 -9.27 9.85
C ASN A 131 -15.81 -9.73 11.27
N GLY A 132 -15.99 -8.85 12.23
CA GLY A 132 -15.60 -9.09 13.63
C GLY A 132 -14.08 -9.18 13.77
N ASN A 133 -13.55 -10.36 14.06
CA ASN A 133 -12.11 -10.59 14.20
C ASN A 133 -11.49 -11.30 12.98
N GLN A 134 -12.25 -11.45 11.92
CA GLN A 134 -11.79 -12.07 10.69
C GLN A 134 -11.56 -11.00 9.62
N GLU A 135 -10.42 -11.09 8.95
CA GLU A 135 -10.00 -10.16 7.92
C GLU A 135 -9.36 -10.94 6.79
N TYR A 136 -9.76 -10.63 5.56
CA TYR A 136 -9.28 -11.31 4.37
C TYR A 136 -8.93 -10.33 3.27
N GLN A 137 -7.85 -10.63 2.55
CA GLN A 137 -7.51 -10.00 1.27
C GLN A 137 -7.97 -10.91 0.13
N LEU A 138 -8.81 -10.37 -0.74
CA LEU A 138 -9.40 -11.06 -1.90
C LEU A 138 -8.77 -10.52 -3.17
N PHE A 139 -8.05 -11.37 -3.90
CA PHE A 139 -7.33 -11.01 -5.12
C PHE A 139 -8.16 -11.34 -6.35
N TYR A 140 -8.29 -10.38 -7.25
CA TYR A 140 -9.04 -10.51 -8.51
C TYR A 140 -8.17 -10.11 -9.70
N ASP A 141 -8.40 -10.73 -10.85
CA ASP A 141 -8.00 -10.17 -12.14
C ASP A 141 -9.02 -9.14 -12.63
N GLN A 142 -8.71 -8.45 -13.73
CA GLN A 142 -9.58 -7.43 -14.32
C GLN A 142 -10.94 -7.99 -14.82
N ASP A 143 -11.01 -9.30 -15.08
CA ASP A 143 -12.21 -9.98 -15.55
C ASP A 143 -13.11 -10.47 -14.41
N GLY A 144 -12.68 -10.22 -13.14
CA GLY A 144 -13.41 -10.60 -11.92
C GLY A 144 -13.20 -12.05 -11.50
N ASN A 145 -12.21 -12.75 -12.06
CA ASN A 145 -11.86 -14.08 -11.56
C ASN A 145 -11.08 -13.92 -10.24
N VAL A 146 -11.43 -14.72 -9.25
CA VAL A 146 -10.69 -14.79 -7.97
C VAL A 146 -9.37 -15.50 -8.23
N LEU A 147 -8.27 -14.81 -7.97
CA LEU A 147 -6.90 -15.32 -8.10
C LEU A 147 -6.42 -15.99 -6.81
N ASP A 148 -6.72 -15.36 -5.66
CA ASP A 148 -6.27 -15.80 -4.35
C ASP A 148 -7.18 -15.23 -3.25
N LYS A 149 -7.11 -15.86 -2.07
CA LYS A 149 -7.72 -15.38 -0.84
C LYS A 149 -6.77 -15.63 0.33
N ARG A 150 -6.48 -14.60 1.09
CA ARG A 150 -5.54 -14.68 2.22
C ARG A 150 -6.18 -14.19 3.50
N ASP A 151 -5.99 -14.97 4.55
CA ASP A 151 -6.38 -14.60 5.90
C ASP A 151 -5.31 -13.67 6.50
N VAL A 152 -5.68 -12.42 6.76
CA VAL A 152 -4.83 -11.39 7.36
C VAL A 152 -5.32 -10.98 8.74
N SER A 153 -6.18 -11.78 9.36
CA SER A 153 -6.68 -11.54 10.71
C SER A 153 -5.55 -11.41 11.73
N GLY A 154 -5.65 -10.45 12.63
CA GLY A 154 -4.72 -10.29 13.76
C GLY A 154 -3.43 -9.52 13.41
N ASP A 155 -3.56 -8.32 12.87
CA ASP A 155 -2.46 -7.36 12.60
C ASP A 155 -1.32 -7.94 11.74
N LYS A 156 -1.67 -8.67 10.71
CA LYS A 156 -0.71 -9.13 9.72
C LYS A 156 -0.44 -8.00 8.72
N GLU A 157 0.83 -7.91 8.28
CA GLU A 157 1.20 -7.03 7.18
C GLU A 157 0.55 -7.47 5.86
N ASP A 158 0.45 -6.57 4.91
CA ASP A 158 -0.07 -6.85 3.59
C ASP A 158 0.68 -8.00 2.91
N THR A 159 -0.05 -9.01 2.51
CA THR A 159 0.54 -10.28 2.05
C THR A 159 1.03 -10.22 0.61
N HIS A 160 0.71 -9.14 -0.10
CA HIS A 160 1.12 -8.90 -1.49
C HIS A 160 2.44 -8.11 -1.61
N TRP A 161 2.92 -7.54 -0.51
CA TRP A 161 4.18 -6.81 -0.52
C TRP A 161 5.37 -7.70 -0.84
N PRO A 162 6.38 -7.20 -1.56
CA PRO A 162 7.55 -7.98 -1.97
C PRO A 162 8.57 -8.21 -0.83
N VAL A 163 8.16 -8.09 0.42
CA VAL A 163 9.02 -8.36 1.58
C VAL A 163 9.31 -9.85 1.70
N SER A 164 10.58 -10.20 1.82
CA SER A 164 10.99 -11.58 2.06
C SER A 164 10.39 -12.06 3.38
N LYS A 165 9.62 -13.14 3.32
CA LYS A 165 9.28 -13.86 4.56
C LYS A 165 10.59 -14.37 5.15
N LEU A 166 11.04 -13.76 6.25
CA LEU A 166 12.17 -14.21 7.06
C LEU A 166 11.82 -15.53 7.76
#